data_ef322f5c354dc3a678bc10deb73ab3d6
#
_entry.id   ef322f5c354dc3a678bc10deb73ab3d6
#
_cell.length_a   1.000
_cell.length_b   1.000
_cell.length_c   1.000
_cell.angle_alpha   90.00
_cell.angle_beta   90.00
_cell.angle_gamma   90.00
#
_symmetry.space_group_name_H-M   'P 1'
#
loop_
_entity.id
_entity.type
_entity.pdbx_description
1 polymer ?
#
loop_
_entity_poly.entity_id
_entity_poly.type
_entity_poly.pdbx_seq_one_letter_code
_entity_poly.pdbx_strand_id
1 'polypeptide(L)'
;DLNNETIEDWNDHFKVNLMSGVELSKHFLPEMIKRDWGRIIFISSECATLVPSDLLSYSVSKASINVFSSGLAKLTKGTNVTVNTIVPGSTLSEGSKKFLEETALREKKTKDQVEKKFFNDVRDSSLLSRFLNVTEVANTILYISSPLASGTNGASIRVDGGSMGSIL
;
A
#
# COMPACT_ATOMS: atom_id res chain seq x y z
N ASP A 1 -10.42 -1.11 16.38
CA ASP A 1 -10.14 -0.94 17.81
C ASP A 1 -9.54 -2.23 18.33
N LEU A 2 -8.41 -2.13 19.03
CA LEU A 2 -7.65 -3.28 19.54
C LEU A 2 -8.53 -4.25 20.38
N ASN A 3 -9.51 -3.73 21.09
CA ASN A 3 -10.44 -4.56 21.88
C ASN A 3 -11.41 -5.39 21.04
N ASN A 4 -11.61 -5.02 19.77
CA ASN A 4 -12.55 -5.69 18.86
C ASN A 4 -11.83 -6.56 17.83
N GLU A 5 -10.51 -6.41 17.66
CA GLU A 5 -9.70 -7.24 16.77
C GLU A 5 -9.34 -8.56 17.47
N THR A 6 -9.69 -9.67 16.85
CA THR A 6 -9.32 -11.00 17.32
C THR A 6 -7.90 -11.38 16.88
N ILE A 7 -7.30 -12.38 17.53
CA ILE A 7 -6.00 -12.93 17.06
C ILE A 7 -6.15 -13.52 15.64
N GLU A 8 -7.33 -13.99 15.27
CA GLU A 8 -7.61 -14.50 13.93
C GLU A 8 -7.58 -13.38 12.88
N ASP A 9 -8.14 -12.21 13.15
CA ASP A 9 -8.04 -11.03 12.28
C ASP A 9 -6.56 -10.64 12.05
N TRP A 10 -5.75 -10.66 13.10
CA TRP A 10 -4.31 -10.43 13.00
C TRP A 10 -3.64 -11.46 12.10
N ASN A 11 -3.90 -12.75 12.32
CA ASN A 11 -3.34 -13.83 11.52
C ASN A 11 -3.73 -13.71 10.05
N ASP A 12 -4.98 -13.38 9.75
CA ASP A 12 -5.48 -13.21 8.38
C ASP A 12 -4.82 -12.01 7.69
N HIS A 13 -4.67 -10.88 8.38
CA HIS A 13 -3.93 -9.74 7.83
C HIS A 13 -2.48 -10.11 7.50
N PHE A 14 -1.77 -10.80 8.41
CA PHE A 14 -0.40 -11.24 8.15
C PHE A 14 -0.31 -12.29 7.05
N LYS A 15 -1.22 -13.25 7.03
CA LYS A 15 -1.28 -14.28 6.01
C LYS A 15 -1.48 -13.70 4.62
N VAL A 16 -2.44 -12.79 4.47
CA VAL A 16 -2.77 -12.17 3.18
C VAL A 16 -1.74 -11.11 2.78
N ASN A 17 -1.38 -10.17 3.67
CA ASN A 17 -0.58 -9.01 3.31
C ASN A 17 0.93 -9.27 3.32
N LEU A 18 1.43 -10.17 4.18
CA LEU A 18 2.86 -10.47 4.30
C LEU A 18 3.22 -11.84 3.72
N MET A 19 2.60 -12.92 4.23
CA MET A 19 3.06 -14.28 3.92
C MET A 19 2.83 -14.63 2.45
N SER A 20 1.78 -14.16 1.81
CA SER A 20 1.61 -14.30 0.37
C SER A 20 2.79 -13.73 -0.43
N GLY A 21 3.25 -12.54 -0.04
CA GLY A 21 4.43 -11.91 -0.64
C GLY A 21 5.73 -12.68 -0.39
N VAL A 22 5.89 -13.24 0.82
CA VAL A 22 7.05 -14.09 1.18
C VAL A 22 7.07 -15.35 0.29
N GLU A 23 5.95 -16.06 0.20
CA GLU A 23 5.85 -17.30 -0.59
C GLU A 23 6.09 -17.06 -2.08
N LEU A 24 5.47 -16.04 -2.66
CA LEU A 24 5.69 -15.68 -4.06
C LEU A 24 7.15 -15.27 -4.30
N SER A 25 7.76 -14.52 -3.40
CA SER A 25 9.16 -14.12 -3.52
C SER A 25 10.11 -15.29 -3.46
N LYS A 26 9.89 -16.25 -2.54
CA LYS A 26 10.68 -17.49 -2.46
C LYS A 26 10.62 -18.30 -3.76
N HIS A 27 9.45 -18.28 -4.39
CA HIS A 27 9.27 -19.04 -5.63
C HIS A 27 9.89 -18.35 -6.85
N PHE A 28 9.69 -17.06 -7.03
CA PHE A 28 10.06 -16.38 -8.28
C PHE A 28 11.46 -15.73 -8.26
N LEU A 29 11.94 -15.29 -7.11
CA LEU A 29 13.21 -14.55 -7.02
C LEU A 29 14.43 -15.35 -7.55
N PRO A 30 14.60 -16.65 -7.27
CA PRO A 30 15.76 -17.41 -7.77
C PRO A 30 15.86 -17.39 -9.30
N GLU A 31 14.76 -17.58 -10.01
CA GLU A 31 14.74 -17.56 -11.48
C GLU A 31 14.90 -16.14 -12.05
N MET A 32 14.43 -15.11 -11.32
CA MET A 32 14.69 -13.72 -11.69
C MET A 32 16.20 -13.41 -11.61
N ILE A 33 16.86 -13.83 -10.53
CA ILE A 33 18.31 -13.65 -10.35
C ILE A 33 19.08 -14.41 -11.44
N LYS A 34 18.72 -15.65 -11.71
CA LYS A 34 19.39 -16.50 -12.71
C LYS A 34 19.34 -15.90 -14.13
N ARG A 35 18.20 -15.31 -14.52
CA ARG A 35 18.06 -14.64 -15.83
C ARG A 35 18.52 -13.18 -15.83
N ASP A 36 19.02 -12.69 -14.68
CA ASP A 36 19.47 -11.32 -14.46
C ASP A 36 18.42 -10.27 -14.83
N TRP A 37 17.13 -10.57 -14.60
CA TRP A 37 16.04 -9.62 -14.79
C TRP A 37 14.80 -10.01 -14.00
N GLY A 38 14.22 -9.03 -13.29
CA GLY A 38 12.98 -9.19 -12.57
C GLY A 38 12.51 -7.91 -11.92
N ARG A 39 11.21 -7.86 -11.63
CA ARG A 39 10.56 -6.76 -10.89
C ARG A 39 9.64 -7.37 -9.86
N ILE A 40 9.92 -7.13 -8.59
CA ILE A 40 9.03 -7.49 -7.49
C ILE A 40 8.48 -6.18 -6.93
N ILE A 41 7.16 -6.06 -6.89
CA ILE A 41 6.48 -4.85 -6.43
C ILE A 41 5.45 -5.26 -5.39
N PHE A 42 5.65 -4.79 -4.17
CA PHE A 42 4.68 -4.95 -3.10
C PHE A 42 3.74 -3.76 -3.03
N ILE A 43 2.49 -4.01 -2.65
CA ILE A 43 1.52 -2.95 -2.42
C ILE A 43 1.28 -2.83 -0.91
N SER A 44 1.80 -1.76 -0.34
CA SER A 44 1.61 -1.38 1.06
C SER A 44 0.39 -0.44 1.21
N SER A 45 0.45 0.49 2.12
CA SER A 45 -0.59 1.49 2.39
C SER A 45 0.01 2.67 3.15
N GLU A 46 -0.60 3.86 3.02
CA GLU A 46 -0.33 5.00 3.92
C GLU A 46 -0.54 4.65 5.39
N CYS A 47 -1.45 3.70 5.68
CA CYS A 47 -1.70 3.20 7.03
C CYS A 47 -0.47 2.55 7.69
N ALA A 48 0.51 2.08 6.91
CA ALA A 48 1.79 1.60 7.43
C ALA A 48 2.60 2.68 8.19
N THR A 49 2.30 3.95 7.94
CA THR A 49 2.98 5.11 8.56
C THR A 49 2.03 5.94 9.42
N LEU A 50 0.79 6.18 8.98
CA LEU A 50 -0.21 6.95 9.72
C LEU A 50 -0.78 6.18 10.91
N VAL A 51 -0.82 4.86 10.82
CA VAL A 51 -1.25 3.93 11.86
C VAL A 51 -2.56 4.35 12.53
N PRO A 52 -3.70 4.39 11.81
CA PRO A 52 -4.99 4.68 12.41
C PRO A 52 -5.31 3.67 13.52
N SER A 53 -5.80 4.16 14.66
CA SER A 53 -6.03 3.32 15.86
C SER A 53 -7.11 2.25 15.67
N ASP A 54 -7.99 2.43 14.70
CA ASP A 54 -9.05 1.48 14.31
C ASP A 54 -8.62 0.48 13.23
N LEU A 55 -7.36 0.53 12.78
CA LEU A 55 -6.78 -0.33 11.74
C LEU A 55 -5.40 -0.89 12.16
N LEU A 56 -5.22 -1.27 13.41
CA LEU A 56 -3.90 -1.63 13.95
C LEU A 56 -3.30 -2.87 13.27
N SER A 57 -4.01 -4.00 13.23
CA SER A 57 -3.52 -5.24 12.62
C SER A 57 -3.21 -5.06 11.14
N TYR A 58 -4.10 -4.36 10.42
CA TYR A 58 -3.87 -3.99 9.02
C TYR A 58 -2.61 -3.12 8.87
N SER A 59 -2.48 -2.07 9.66
CA SER A 59 -1.35 -1.12 9.61
C SER A 59 -0.01 -1.81 9.87
N VAL A 60 0.04 -2.65 10.91
CA VAL A 60 1.24 -3.43 11.25
C VAL A 60 1.57 -4.42 10.13
N SER A 61 0.58 -5.12 9.55
CA SER A 61 0.81 -6.03 8.43
C SER A 61 1.35 -5.31 7.20
N LYS A 62 0.88 -4.09 6.90
CA LYS A 62 1.36 -3.26 5.79
C LYS A 62 2.74 -2.66 6.07
N ALA A 63 3.06 -2.32 7.32
CA ALA A 63 4.40 -1.91 7.71
C ALA A 63 5.40 -3.07 7.57
N SER A 64 5.00 -4.29 7.93
CA SER A 64 5.85 -5.48 7.82
C SER A 64 6.27 -5.77 6.38
N ILE A 65 5.40 -5.53 5.38
CA ILE A 65 5.74 -5.71 3.96
C ILE A 65 6.79 -4.68 3.49
N ASN A 66 6.79 -3.44 4.03
CA ASN A 66 7.82 -2.45 3.73
C ASN A 66 9.20 -2.92 4.21
N VAL A 67 9.26 -3.45 5.44
CA VAL A 67 10.50 -4.00 6.01
C VAL A 67 10.96 -5.22 5.22
N PHE A 68 10.06 -6.15 4.92
CA PHE A 68 10.35 -7.34 4.11
C PHE A 68 10.89 -6.97 2.74
N SER A 69 10.23 -6.05 2.02
CA SER A 69 10.66 -5.56 0.70
C SER A 69 12.08 -4.98 0.74
N SER A 70 12.37 -4.13 1.73
CA SER A 70 13.70 -3.55 1.91
C SER A 70 14.77 -4.61 2.17
N GLY A 71 14.46 -5.63 2.97
CA GLY A 71 15.35 -6.77 3.22
C GLY A 71 15.57 -7.61 1.97
N LEU A 72 14.48 -7.91 1.24
CA LEU A 72 14.51 -8.72 0.02
C LEU A 72 15.34 -8.04 -1.09
N ALA A 73 15.27 -6.72 -1.21
CA ALA A 73 16.06 -5.96 -2.18
C ALA A 73 17.56 -6.15 -1.99
N LYS A 74 18.04 -6.37 -0.76
CA LYS A 74 19.47 -6.62 -0.49
C LYS A 74 19.96 -7.95 -1.11
N LEU A 75 19.06 -8.91 -1.30
CA LEU A 75 19.39 -10.20 -1.91
C LEU A 75 19.57 -10.09 -3.43
N THR A 76 19.15 -8.99 -4.04
CA THR A 76 19.31 -8.75 -5.49
C THR A 76 20.60 -8.01 -5.85
N LYS A 77 21.50 -7.79 -4.87
CA LYS A 77 22.76 -7.07 -5.08
C LYS A 77 23.56 -7.65 -6.25
N GLY A 78 23.99 -6.80 -7.17
CA GLY A 78 24.80 -7.18 -8.31
C GLY A 78 24.01 -7.77 -9.49
N THR A 79 22.69 -7.70 -9.45
CA THR A 79 21.79 -8.13 -10.53
C THR A 79 20.93 -6.98 -11.06
N ASN A 80 20.24 -7.20 -12.18
CA ASN A 80 19.24 -6.28 -12.74
C ASN A 80 17.82 -6.54 -12.20
N VAL A 81 17.67 -7.29 -11.12
CA VAL A 81 16.40 -7.50 -10.40
C VAL A 81 16.18 -6.36 -9.41
N THR A 82 14.98 -5.80 -9.39
CA THR A 82 14.61 -4.77 -8.41
C THR A 82 13.41 -5.19 -7.58
N VAL A 83 13.41 -4.79 -6.31
CA VAL A 83 12.33 -5.03 -5.35
C VAL A 83 11.92 -3.70 -4.74
N ASN A 84 10.67 -3.29 -4.93
CA ASN A 84 10.16 -2.02 -4.44
C ASN A 84 8.78 -2.19 -3.81
N THR A 85 8.36 -1.18 -3.05
CA THR A 85 7.03 -1.10 -2.48
C THR A 85 6.33 0.15 -3.00
N ILE A 86 5.08 0.03 -3.43
CA ILE A 86 4.19 1.16 -3.66
C ILE A 86 3.36 1.37 -2.39
N VAL A 87 3.23 2.62 -1.98
CA VAL A 87 2.50 3.02 -0.77
C VAL A 87 1.34 3.92 -1.20
N PRO A 88 0.18 3.35 -1.56
CA PRO A 88 -1.00 4.14 -1.91
C PRO A 88 -1.59 4.83 -0.69
N GLY A 89 -2.13 6.02 -0.92
CA GLY A 89 -3.07 6.66 -0.02
C GLY A 89 -4.50 6.20 -0.24
N SER A 90 -5.42 6.97 0.32
CA SER A 90 -6.86 6.73 0.18
C SER A 90 -7.25 6.73 -1.30
N THR A 91 -7.58 5.56 -1.83
CA THR A 91 -7.82 5.32 -3.26
C THR A 91 -9.26 4.87 -3.49
N LEU A 92 -9.92 5.39 -4.53
CA LEU A 92 -11.29 5.09 -4.90
C LEU A 92 -11.40 3.70 -5.56
N SER A 93 -11.11 2.66 -4.76
CA SER A 93 -11.31 1.25 -5.11
C SER A 93 -12.80 0.88 -5.02
N GLU A 94 -13.15 -0.34 -5.41
CA GLU A 94 -14.52 -0.86 -5.23
C GLU A 94 -14.96 -0.81 -3.77
N GLY A 95 -14.07 -1.19 -2.83
CA GLY A 95 -14.36 -1.11 -1.40
C GLY A 95 -14.61 0.32 -0.91
N SER A 96 -13.81 1.29 -1.36
CA SER A 96 -13.99 2.69 -0.99
C SER A 96 -15.25 3.30 -1.61
N LYS A 97 -15.61 2.90 -2.83
CA LYS A 97 -16.90 3.31 -3.45
C LYS A 97 -18.08 2.80 -2.63
N LYS A 98 -18.04 1.53 -2.24
CA LYS A 98 -19.07 0.92 -1.40
C LYS A 98 -19.17 1.62 -0.05
N PHE A 99 -18.04 1.91 0.59
CA PHE A 99 -17.99 2.67 1.83
C PHE A 99 -18.66 4.05 1.69
N LEU A 100 -18.35 4.80 0.61
CA LEU A 100 -18.98 6.11 0.34
C LEU A 100 -20.49 5.97 0.14
N GLU A 101 -20.95 4.96 -0.59
CA GLU A 101 -22.36 4.70 -0.86
C GLU A 101 -23.14 4.37 0.43
N GLU A 102 -22.63 3.42 1.21
CA GLU A 102 -23.26 2.98 2.45
C GLU A 102 -23.28 4.11 3.49
N THR A 103 -22.20 4.88 3.59
CA THR A 103 -22.13 6.02 4.51
C THR A 103 -23.05 7.15 4.09
N ALA A 104 -23.13 7.44 2.78
CA ALA A 104 -24.05 8.45 2.24
C ALA A 104 -25.51 8.10 2.57
N LEU A 105 -25.89 6.84 2.39
CA LEU A 105 -27.24 6.35 2.73
C LEU A 105 -27.51 6.45 4.25
N ARG A 106 -26.58 5.96 5.06
CA ARG A 106 -26.70 5.97 6.53
C ARG A 106 -26.82 7.39 7.11
N GLU A 107 -26.01 8.33 6.59
CA GLU A 107 -25.95 9.71 7.08
C GLU A 107 -26.91 10.65 6.34
N LYS A 108 -27.67 10.17 5.36
CA LYS A 108 -28.55 10.98 4.49
C LYS A 108 -27.81 12.16 3.84
N LYS A 109 -26.62 11.89 3.33
CA LYS A 109 -25.71 12.83 2.65
C LYS A 109 -25.47 12.42 1.21
N THR A 110 -24.90 13.32 0.42
CA THR A 110 -24.33 12.96 -0.90
C THR A 110 -22.95 12.31 -0.72
N LYS A 111 -22.48 11.54 -1.72
CA LYS A 111 -21.13 10.98 -1.73
C LYS A 111 -20.06 12.07 -1.60
N ASP A 112 -20.23 13.20 -2.27
CA ASP A 112 -19.31 14.35 -2.21
C ASP A 112 -19.22 14.94 -0.79
N GLN A 113 -20.34 14.98 -0.07
CA GLN A 113 -20.36 15.44 1.32
C GLN A 113 -19.65 14.47 2.26
N VAL A 114 -19.79 13.16 2.00
CA VAL A 114 -19.07 12.11 2.76
C VAL A 114 -17.59 12.18 2.48
N GLU A 115 -17.18 12.30 1.21
CA GLU A 115 -15.79 12.44 0.81
C GLU A 115 -15.14 13.67 1.43
N LYS A 116 -15.78 14.84 1.34
CA LYS A 116 -15.27 16.06 1.97
C LYS A 116 -15.10 15.91 3.48
N LYS A 117 -16.08 15.27 4.14
CA LYS A 117 -16.00 15.01 5.58
C LYS A 117 -14.84 14.08 5.89
N PHE A 118 -14.65 13.01 5.11
CA PHE A 118 -13.54 12.06 5.29
C PHE A 118 -12.19 12.76 5.21
N PHE A 119 -11.97 13.64 4.22
CA PHE A 119 -10.71 14.36 4.08
C PHE A 119 -10.55 15.53 5.07
N ASN A 120 -11.60 16.01 5.66
CA ASN A 120 -11.50 17.01 6.74
C ASN A 120 -11.22 16.38 8.12
N ASP A 121 -11.83 15.22 8.40
CA ASP A 121 -11.88 14.67 9.77
C ASP A 121 -10.93 13.48 9.96
N VAL A 122 -10.67 12.70 8.89
CA VAL A 122 -9.96 11.42 8.96
C VAL A 122 -8.61 11.47 8.21
N ARG A 123 -8.53 12.26 7.15
CA ARG A 123 -7.32 12.41 6.30
C ARG A 123 -7.04 13.90 6.03
N ASP A 124 -7.10 14.71 7.07
CA ASP A 124 -6.85 16.15 7.05
C ASP A 124 -5.44 16.53 6.55
N SER A 125 -4.49 15.62 6.70
CA SER A 125 -3.14 15.78 6.18
C SER A 125 -3.03 15.63 4.65
N SER A 126 -4.05 15.11 3.97
CA SER A 126 -4.01 14.90 2.51
C SER A 126 -3.98 16.22 1.74
N LEU A 127 -2.92 16.47 0.98
CA LEU A 127 -2.78 17.70 0.19
C LEU A 127 -3.75 17.73 -1.00
N LEU A 128 -4.13 16.59 -1.56
CA LEU A 128 -5.11 16.52 -2.65
C LEU A 128 -6.56 16.59 -2.15
N SER A 129 -6.81 16.30 -0.87
CA SER A 129 -8.15 16.34 -0.25
C SER A 129 -9.24 15.63 -1.06
N ARG A 130 -8.89 14.54 -1.72
CA ARG A 130 -9.78 13.65 -2.48
C ARG A 130 -9.23 12.23 -2.53
N PHE A 131 -10.08 11.26 -2.84
CA PHE A 131 -9.58 9.94 -3.19
C PHE A 131 -8.73 9.98 -4.48
N LEU A 132 -7.68 9.18 -4.50
CA LEU A 132 -6.94 8.89 -5.72
C LEU A 132 -7.78 8.00 -6.64
N ASN A 133 -7.64 8.16 -7.94
CA ASN A 133 -8.13 7.18 -8.89
C ASN A 133 -7.20 5.96 -8.89
N VAL A 134 -7.75 4.76 -9.10
CA VAL A 134 -6.95 3.54 -9.20
C VAL A 134 -5.88 3.62 -10.30
N THR A 135 -6.15 4.37 -11.36
CA THR A 135 -5.20 4.62 -12.47
C THR A 135 -3.99 5.45 -12.04
N GLU A 136 -4.11 6.34 -11.05
CA GLU A 136 -2.97 7.13 -10.54
C GLU A 136 -1.96 6.20 -9.85
N VAL A 137 -2.44 5.22 -9.09
CA VAL A 137 -1.60 4.18 -8.47
C VAL A 137 -1.03 3.23 -9.54
N ALA A 138 -1.88 2.79 -10.48
CA ALA A 138 -1.49 1.87 -11.54
C ALA A 138 -0.40 2.44 -12.45
N ASN A 139 -0.41 3.74 -12.75
CA ASN A 139 0.62 4.41 -13.55
C ASN A 139 2.00 4.33 -12.88
N THR A 140 2.07 4.48 -11.56
CA THR A 140 3.32 4.31 -10.82
C THR A 140 3.79 2.85 -10.85
N ILE A 141 2.88 1.89 -10.68
CA ILE A 141 3.20 0.46 -10.77
C ILE A 141 3.73 0.15 -12.18
N LEU A 142 3.11 0.65 -13.23
CA LEU A 142 3.53 0.46 -14.61
C LEU A 142 4.95 0.98 -14.84
N TYR A 143 5.26 2.20 -14.37
CA TYR A 143 6.60 2.75 -14.44
C TYR A 143 7.62 1.87 -13.70
N ILE A 144 7.35 1.52 -12.44
CA ILE A 144 8.27 0.73 -11.59
C ILE A 144 8.47 -0.69 -12.13
N SER A 145 7.48 -1.26 -12.82
CA SER A 145 7.60 -2.58 -13.47
C SER A 145 8.41 -2.56 -14.77
N SER A 146 8.63 -1.38 -15.32
CA SER A 146 9.30 -1.21 -16.62
C SER A 146 10.83 -1.20 -16.50
N PRO A 147 11.56 -1.36 -17.63
CA PRO A 147 13.01 -1.15 -17.69
C PRO A 147 13.44 0.28 -17.33
N LEU A 148 12.56 1.28 -17.50
CA LEU A 148 12.84 2.69 -17.20
C LEU A 148 13.14 2.94 -15.72
N ALA A 149 12.64 2.07 -14.82
CA ALA A 149 12.88 2.16 -13.39
C ALA A 149 14.06 1.33 -12.89
N SER A 150 15.02 1.00 -13.76
CA SER A 150 16.19 0.15 -13.42
C SER A 150 17.05 0.71 -12.28
N GLY A 151 17.07 2.01 -12.08
CA GLY A 151 17.79 2.67 -10.99
C GLY A 151 17.03 2.69 -9.65
N THR A 152 15.79 2.15 -9.58
CA THR A 152 14.97 2.17 -8.37
C THR A 152 14.92 0.78 -7.76
N ASN A 153 15.60 0.57 -6.63
CA ASN A 153 15.62 -0.71 -5.91
C ASN A 153 15.61 -0.47 -4.39
N GLY A 154 14.82 -1.23 -3.65
CA GLY A 154 14.68 -1.12 -2.21
C GLY A 154 13.88 0.10 -1.74
N ALA A 155 13.16 0.77 -2.64
CA ALA A 155 12.41 1.98 -2.34
C ALA A 155 10.96 1.70 -1.90
N SER A 156 10.45 2.56 -1.02
CA SER A 156 9.02 2.71 -0.74
C SER A 156 8.52 3.98 -1.43
N ILE A 157 7.72 3.80 -2.47
CA ILE A 157 7.29 4.87 -3.37
C ILE A 157 5.87 5.28 -3.03
N ARG A 158 5.71 6.51 -2.60
CA ARG A 158 4.42 7.06 -2.17
C ARG A 158 3.58 7.48 -3.37
N VAL A 159 2.31 7.09 -3.34
CA VAL A 159 1.24 7.58 -4.21
C VAL A 159 0.04 7.82 -3.29
N ASP A 160 0.15 8.83 -2.45
CA ASP A 160 -0.72 9.03 -1.28
C ASP A 160 -1.43 10.38 -1.25
N GLY A 161 -1.28 11.18 -2.30
CA GLY A 161 -1.87 12.52 -2.34
C GLY A 161 -1.30 13.49 -1.31
N GLY A 162 -0.11 13.17 -0.76
CA GLY A 162 0.55 13.97 0.27
C GLY A 162 -0.01 13.74 1.68
N SER A 163 -0.67 12.62 1.92
CA SER A 163 -1.26 12.30 3.25
C SER A 163 -0.21 12.09 4.33
N MET A 164 0.96 11.58 3.98
CA MET A 164 2.05 11.39 4.94
C MET A 164 2.90 12.66 5.01
N GLY A 165 2.90 13.34 6.15
CA GLY A 165 3.63 14.59 6.37
C GLY A 165 5.17 14.46 6.48
N SER A 166 5.72 13.25 6.35
CA SER A 166 7.16 13.02 6.38
C SER A 166 7.83 13.41 5.06
N ILE A 167 9.02 14.01 5.15
CA ILE A 167 9.88 14.30 4.00
C ILE A 167 10.78 13.11 3.61
N LEU A 168 10.76 12.04 4.39
CA LEU A 168 11.47 10.77 4.17
C LEU A 168 10.51 9.60 4.30
#